data_e1aebb6b6987e89bc84448a1e3a064d3
#
_entry.id   e1aebb6b6987e89bc84448a1e3a064d3
#
_cell.length_a   1.000
_cell.length_b   1.000
_cell.length_c   1.000
_cell.angle_alpha   90.00
_cell.angle_beta   90.00
_cell.angle_gamma   90.00
#
_symmetry.space_group_name_H-M   'P 1'
#
loop_
_entity.id
_entity.type
_entity.pdbx_description
1 polymer ?
#
loop_
_entity_poly.entity_id
_entity_poly.type
_entity_poly.pdbx_seq_one_letter_code
_entity_poly.pdbx_strand_id
1 'polypeptide(L)'
;MPDLNGKVAVVTGGSSGIGLETYLVMDLYDPVSITHAVEELKRKETRLHIPINNAAASTSSTMLVDGKYEQHMVANHMGPFILINHLVPLLEAAAKDRDADVRIVNLSSTAMNSMLPANFSFNFDSPTCFKNPVTS
;
A
#
# COMPACT_ATOMS: atom_id res chain seq x y z
N MET A 1 -6.82 -23.31 9.23
CA MET A 1 -6.13 -22.00 9.12
C MET A 1 -4.68 -22.29 8.87
N PRO A 2 -3.97 -21.54 8.01
CA PRO A 2 -2.54 -21.69 7.86
C PRO A 2 -1.84 -21.37 9.18
N ASP A 3 -0.77 -22.10 9.49
CA ASP A 3 0.08 -21.79 10.64
C ASP A 3 1.00 -20.61 10.28
N LEU A 4 0.91 -19.54 11.06
CA LEU A 4 1.71 -18.32 10.90
C LEU A 4 2.80 -18.18 11.97
N ASN A 5 3.06 -19.22 12.74
CA ASN A 5 4.11 -19.20 13.77
C ASN A 5 5.47 -18.89 13.13
N GLY A 6 6.18 -17.92 13.70
CA GLY A 6 7.49 -17.45 13.21
C GLY A 6 7.44 -16.63 11.91
N LYS A 7 6.26 -16.28 11.39
CA LYS A 7 6.12 -15.38 10.25
C LYS A 7 5.99 -13.93 10.71
N VAL A 8 6.66 -13.04 10.02
CA VAL A 8 6.57 -11.59 10.21
C VAL A 8 5.61 -11.04 9.16
N ALA A 9 4.60 -10.30 9.59
CA ALA A 9 3.66 -9.59 8.73
C ALA A 9 3.65 -8.09 9.04
N VAL A 10 3.46 -7.28 8.00
CA VAL A 10 3.25 -5.82 8.11
C VAL A 10 1.92 -5.48 7.47
N VAL A 11 1.08 -4.75 8.20
CA VAL A 11 -0.25 -4.33 7.72
C VAL A 11 -0.30 -2.80 7.69
N THR A 12 -0.56 -2.22 6.53
CA THR A 12 -0.77 -0.77 6.43
C THR A 12 -2.19 -0.39 6.85
N GLY A 13 -2.37 0.82 7.43
CA GLY A 13 -3.67 1.31 7.89
C GLY A 13 -4.11 0.75 9.26
N GLY A 14 -3.18 0.24 10.06
CA GLY A 14 -3.44 -0.28 11.42
C GLY A 14 -3.57 0.78 12.52
N SER A 15 -3.58 2.07 12.16
CA SER A 15 -3.61 3.20 13.12
C SER A 15 -4.95 3.40 13.83
N SER A 16 -5.98 2.65 13.47
CA SER A 16 -7.29 2.68 14.12
C SER A 16 -7.77 1.25 14.36
N GLY A 17 -7.88 0.82 15.61
CA GLY A 17 -8.39 -0.50 16.00
C GLY A 17 -7.47 -1.26 16.95
N ILE A 18 -7.70 -2.57 17.08
CA ILE A 18 -7.18 -3.46 18.13
C ILE A 18 -5.65 -3.77 18.01
N GLY A 19 -4.93 -3.22 17.03
CA GLY A 19 -3.54 -3.55 16.76
C GLY A 19 -2.50 -2.57 17.37
N LEU A 20 -2.72 -2.01 18.52
CA LEU A 20 -2.03 -0.82 19.02
C LEU A 20 -0.63 -1.04 19.66
N GLU A 21 0.01 -2.19 19.52
CA GLU A 21 1.21 -2.47 20.33
C GLU A 21 2.57 -2.27 19.61
N THR A 22 2.60 -2.24 18.30
CA THR A 22 3.86 -1.92 17.57
C THR A 22 3.53 -1.38 16.20
N TYR A 23 3.39 -0.08 16.05
CA TYR A 23 3.22 0.50 14.73
C TYR A 23 4.37 1.45 14.37
N LEU A 24 4.65 1.45 13.09
CA LEU A 24 5.52 2.40 12.45
C LEU A 24 4.66 3.53 11.91
N VAL A 25 5.02 4.76 12.24
CA VAL A 25 4.35 5.92 11.67
C VAL A 25 4.78 6.05 10.21
N MET A 26 3.80 6.00 9.30
CA MET A 26 4.06 6.08 7.87
C MET A 26 2.93 6.81 7.17
N ASP A 27 3.29 7.80 6.36
CA ASP A 27 2.39 8.48 5.45
C ASP A 27 2.63 7.98 4.02
N LEU A 28 1.62 7.36 3.41
CA LEU A 28 1.68 6.84 2.04
C LEU A 28 1.69 7.96 0.97
N TYR A 29 1.42 9.20 1.35
CA TYR A 29 1.57 10.37 0.48
C TYR A 29 3.01 10.87 0.39
N ASP A 30 3.87 10.49 1.33
CA ASP A 30 5.23 10.98 1.45
C ASP A 30 6.27 9.85 1.29
N PRO A 31 7.01 9.80 0.17
CA PRO A 31 8.07 8.81 -0.05
C PRO A 31 9.18 8.83 1.03
N VAL A 32 9.44 9.99 1.64
CA VAL A 32 10.44 10.12 2.72
C VAL A 32 9.93 9.41 3.98
N SER A 33 8.66 9.62 4.33
CA SER A 33 8.01 8.94 5.44
C SER A 33 8.01 7.42 5.25
N ILE A 34 7.72 6.93 4.03
CA ILE A 34 7.78 5.50 3.70
C ILE A 34 9.20 4.96 3.92
N THR A 35 10.21 5.67 3.42
CA THR A 35 11.62 5.26 3.57
C THR A 35 12.01 5.15 5.04
N HIS A 36 11.67 6.14 5.86
CA HIS A 36 11.97 6.14 7.30
C HIS A 36 11.30 4.96 8.01
N ALA A 37 10.03 4.69 7.73
CA ALA A 37 9.31 3.57 8.31
C ALA A 37 9.95 2.22 7.96
N VAL A 38 10.36 2.05 6.70
CA VAL A 38 11.05 0.82 6.27
C VAL A 38 12.42 0.68 6.91
N GLU A 39 13.19 1.75 7.04
CA GLU A 39 14.49 1.70 7.74
C GLU A 39 14.33 1.39 9.24
N GLU A 40 13.25 1.85 9.86
CA GLU A 40 12.93 1.45 11.24
C GLU A 40 12.54 -0.04 11.31
N LEU A 41 11.76 -0.54 10.36
CA LEU A 41 11.42 -1.96 10.27
C LEU A 41 12.69 -2.82 10.11
N LYS A 42 13.60 -2.45 9.22
CA LYS A 42 14.87 -3.16 8.98
C LYS A 42 15.79 -3.21 10.21
N ARG A 43 15.66 -2.27 11.14
CA ARG A 43 16.37 -2.33 12.42
C ARG A 43 15.78 -3.37 13.39
N LYS A 44 14.50 -3.66 13.26
CA LYS A 44 13.76 -4.59 14.13
C LYS A 44 13.68 -6.00 13.56
N GLU A 45 13.58 -6.11 12.22
CA GLU A 45 13.32 -7.36 11.52
C GLU A 45 14.34 -7.59 10.40
N THR A 46 14.81 -8.82 10.30
CA THR A 46 15.72 -9.25 9.23
C THR A 46 15.01 -9.97 8.09
N ARG A 47 13.74 -10.30 8.27
CA ARG A 47 12.88 -11.02 7.31
C ARG A 47 11.48 -10.47 7.37
N LEU A 48 10.79 -10.48 6.23
CA LEU A 48 9.37 -10.16 6.13
C LEU A 48 8.70 -11.19 5.25
N HIS A 49 7.58 -11.75 5.71
CA HIS A 49 6.90 -12.82 5.00
C HIS A 49 5.62 -12.31 4.31
N ILE A 50 4.85 -11.43 4.99
CA ILE A 50 3.52 -11.07 4.51
C ILE A 50 3.28 -9.56 4.69
N PRO A 51 3.70 -8.71 3.73
CA PRO A 51 3.19 -7.34 3.65
C PRO A 51 1.75 -7.35 3.15
N ILE A 52 0.89 -6.60 3.86
CA ILE A 52 -0.53 -6.45 3.54
C ILE A 52 -0.80 -4.96 3.30
N ASN A 53 -0.98 -4.58 2.05
CA ASN A 53 -1.42 -3.25 1.65
C ASN A 53 -2.93 -3.13 1.88
N ASN A 54 -3.31 -2.71 3.10
CA ASN A 54 -4.70 -2.57 3.53
C ASN A 54 -5.13 -1.11 3.65
N ALA A 55 -4.20 -0.18 3.88
CA ALA A 55 -4.50 1.24 3.92
C ALA A 55 -5.08 1.71 2.59
N ALA A 56 -6.12 2.53 2.66
CA ALA A 56 -6.71 3.19 1.51
C ALA A 56 -7.23 4.58 1.89
N ALA A 57 -6.97 5.55 1.02
CA ALA A 57 -7.69 6.82 1.04
C ALA A 57 -9.02 6.64 0.31
N SER A 58 -10.11 7.11 0.95
CA SER A 58 -11.44 7.15 0.35
C SER A 58 -12.10 8.47 0.77
N THR A 59 -11.98 9.48 -0.07
CA THR A 59 -12.58 10.80 0.17
C THR A 59 -13.40 11.21 -1.04
N SER A 60 -14.42 12.05 -0.82
CA SER A 60 -15.23 12.62 -1.89
C SER A 60 -14.59 13.85 -2.56
N SER A 61 -13.48 14.34 -2.00
CA SER A 61 -12.77 15.51 -2.53
C SER A 61 -11.67 15.09 -3.47
N THR A 62 -11.54 15.78 -4.59
CA THR A 62 -10.41 15.63 -5.50
C THR A 62 -9.31 16.59 -5.08
N MET A 63 -8.19 16.05 -4.60
CA MET A 63 -7.00 16.84 -4.30
C MET A 63 -5.82 16.34 -5.14
N LEU A 64 -4.94 17.26 -5.50
CA LEU A 64 -3.67 16.93 -6.14
C LEU A 64 -2.54 17.03 -5.12
N VAL A 65 -1.81 15.96 -4.96
CA VAL A 65 -0.56 15.93 -4.21
C VAL A 65 0.52 16.63 -5.07
N ASP A 66 1.20 17.62 -4.50
CA ASP A 66 2.19 18.46 -5.17
C ASP A 66 1.68 19.12 -6.47
N GLY A 67 0.36 19.33 -6.58
CA GLY A 67 -0.27 19.90 -7.77
C GLY A 67 -0.18 19.00 -9.03
N LYS A 68 0.21 17.75 -8.89
CA LYS A 68 0.49 16.84 -10.02
C LYS A 68 -0.32 15.56 -10.00
N TYR A 69 -0.39 14.87 -8.87
CA TYR A 69 -0.94 13.52 -8.78
C TYR A 69 -2.22 13.50 -7.98
N GLU A 70 -3.21 12.78 -8.47
CA GLU A 70 -4.47 12.60 -7.77
C GLU A 70 -4.24 11.79 -6.47
N GLN A 71 -4.84 12.26 -5.36
CA GLN A 71 -4.55 11.75 -4.01
C GLN A 71 -4.81 10.25 -3.84
N HIS A 72 -5.90 9.71 -4.43
CA HIS A 72 -6.17 8.27 -4.30
C HIS A 72 -5.16 7.44 -5.08
N MET A 73 -4.69 7.93 -6.23
CA MET A 73 -3.60 7.29 -6.96
C MET A 73 -2.32 7.28 -6.14
N VAL A 74 -2.00 8.39 -5.44
CA VAL A 74 -0.81 8.45 -4.59
C VAL A 74 -0.93 7.47 -3.43
N ALA A 75 -1.99 7.56 -2.62
CA ALA A 75 -2.12 6.78 -1.40
C ALA A 75 -2.39 5.29 -1.65
N ASN A 76 -3.21 4.96 -2.68
CA ASN A 76 -3.69 3.59 -2.88
C ASN A 76 -2.85 2.80 -3.90
N HIS A 77 -1.97 3.47 -4.65
CA HIS A 77 -1.14 2.81 -5.66
C HIS A 77 0.34 3.18 -5.54
N MET A 78 0.70 4.46 -5.69
CA MET A 78 2.11 4.87 -5.75
C MET A 78 2.82 4.64 -4.42
N GLY A 79 2.20 5.00 -3.29
CA GLY A 79 2.73 4.77 -1.95
C GLY A 79 2.98 3.29 -1.66
N PRO A 80 1.98 2.40 -1.81
CA PRO A 80 2.16 0.95 -1.71
C PRO A 80 3.23 0.40 -2.65
N PHE A 81 3.32 0.89 -3.88
CA PHE A 81 4.36 0.48 -4.83
C PHE A 81 5.76 0.83 -4.31
N ILE A 82 5.97 2.06 -3.83
CA ILE A 82 7.23 2.49 -3.23
C ILE A 82 7.55 1.62 -2.00
N LEU A 83 6.59 1.44 -1.10
CA LEU A 83 6.73 0.63 0.09
C LEU A 83 7.21 -0.78 -0.24
N ILE A 84 6.53 -1.49 -1.13
CA ILE A 84 6.90 -2.87 -1.50
C ILE A 84 8.30 -2.92 -2.09
N ASN A 85 8.68 -1.98 -2.96
CA ASN A 85 10.04 -1.94 -3.52
C ASN A 85 11.11 -1.81 -2.44
N HIS A 86 10.87 -1.00 -1.41
CA HIS A 86 11.79 -0.87 -0.26
C HIS A 86 11.83 -2.12 0.63
N LEU A 87 10.74 -2.93 0.66
CA LEU A 87 10.63 -4.15 1.44
C LEU A 87 11.22 -5.39 0.74
N VAL A 88 11.49 -5.33 -0.58
CA VAL A 88 12.01 -6.46 -1.36
C VAL A 88 13.19 -7.17 -0.69
N PRO A 89 14.22 -6.49 -0.14
CA PRO A 89 15.34 -7.19 0.49
C PRO A 89 14.93 -8.09 1.69
N LEU A 90 13.93 -7.67 2.47
CA LEU A 90 13.40 -8.46 3.59
C LEU A 90 12.56 -9.65 3.11
N LEU A 91 11.81 -9.46 2.00
CA LEU A 91 11.03 -10.52 1.36
C LEU A 91 11.95 -11.59 0.76
N GLU A 92 12.99 -11.17 0.05
CA GLU A 92 14.01 -12.07 -0.50
C GLU A 92 14.76 -12.84 0.60
N ALA A 93 15.03 -12.19 1.73
CA ALA A 93 15.65 -12.86 2.88
C ALA A 93 14.72 -13.94 3.45
N ALA A 94 13.42 -13.67 3.58
CA ALA A 94 12.44 -14.66 4.03
C ALA A 94 12.24 -15.79 3.01
N ALA A 95 12.33 -15.51 1.72
CA ALA A 95 12.14 -16.51 0.65
C ALA A 95 13.27 -17.54 0.58
N LYS A 96 14.37 -17.33 1.28
CA LYS A 96 15.48 -18.31 1.37
C LYS A 96 15.25 -19.40 2.41
N ASP A 97 14.24 -19.28 3.25
CA ASP A 97 13.91 -20.30 4.24
C ASP A 97 13.43 -21.58 3.56
N ARG A 98 13.72 -22.73 4.18
CA ARG A 98 13.41 -24.06 3.61
C ARG A 98 11.91 -24.26 3.32
N ASP A 99 11.06 -23.71 4.18
CA ASP A 99 9.59 -23.78 4.07
C ASP A 99 9.02 -22.36 3.85
N ALA A 100 9.67 -21.61 2.95
CA ALA A 100 9.30 -20.24 2.68
C ALA A 100 7.87 -20.15 2.09
N ASP A 101 7.04 -19.33 2.74
CA ASP A 101 5.76 -18.88 2.21
C ASP A 101 5.75 -17.36 2.34
N VAL A 102 6.12 -16.68 1.25
CA VAL A 102 6.23 -15.23 1.17
C VAL A 102 5.18 -14.71 0.20
N ARG A 103 4.35 -13.79 0.65
CA ARG A 103 3.20 -13.28 -0.10
C ARG A 103 3.05 -11.79 0.06
N ILE A 104 2.79 -11.09 -1.02
CA ILE A 104 2.34 -9.69 -1.01
C ILE A 104 0.82 -9.69 -1.16
N VAL A 105 0.11 -9.12 -0.20
CA VAL A 105 -1.35 -9.05 -0.21
C VAL A 105 -1.77 -7.60 -0.48
N ASN A 106 -2.50 -7.40 -1.58
CA ASN A 106 -3.09 -6.10 -1.90
C ASN A 106 -4.61 -6.20 -1.73
N LEU A 107 -5.16 -5.39 -0.82
CA LEU A 107 -6.61 -5.28 -0.69
C LEU A 107 -7.16 -4.43 -1.83
N SER A 108 -8.27 -4.89 -2.39
CA SER A 108 -9.02 -4.18 -3.41
C SER A 108 -10.47 -4.02 -2.96
N SER A 109 -11.27 -3.35 -3.75
CA SER A 109 -12.67 -3.10 -3.43
C SER A 109 -13.58 -3.38 -4.62
N THR A 110 -14.80 -3.84 -4.34
CA THR A 110 -15.88 -3.94 -5.33
C THR A 110 -16.53 -2.59 -5.65
N ALA A 111 -16.11 -1.51 -4.97
CA ALA A 111 -16.60 -0.14 -5.19
C ALA A 111 -16.47 0.29 -6.66
N MET A 112 -15.42 -0.16 -7.34
CA MET A 112 -15.24 0.12 -8.77
C MET A 112 -16.45 -0.34 -9.60
N ASN A 113 -17.04 -1.49 -9.28
CA ASN A 113 -18.17 -2.03 -10.02
C ASN A 113 -19.49 -1.28 -9.76
N SER A 114 -19.58 -0.56 -8.64
CA SER A 114 -20.77 0.20 -8.25
C SER A 114 -20.67 1.70 -8.55
N MET A 115 -19.45 2.21 -8.70
CA MET A 115 -19.20 3.66 -8.87
C MET A 115 -18.87 4.06 -10.31
N LEU A 116 -18.47 3.12 -11.15
CA LEU A 116 -18.11 3.41 -12.54
C LEU A 116 -19.10 2.77 -13.49
N PRO A 117 -19.45 3.45 -14.61
CA PRO A 117 -20.26 2.85 -15.68
C PRO A 117 -19.63 1.56 -16.21
N ALA A 118 -20.45 0.61 -16.61
CA ALA A 118 -19.98 -0.70 -17.10
C ALA A 118 -19.04 -0.62 -18.32
N ASN A 119 -19.12 0.48 -19.08
CA ASN A 119 -18.29 0.76 -20.24
C ASN A 119 -17.16 1.76 -19.94
N PHE A 120 -16.90 2.05 -18.67
CA PHE A 120 -15.84 2.98 -18.28
C PHE A 120 -14.46 2.38 -18.61
N SER A 121 -13.60 3.18 -19.21
CA SER A 121 -12.20 2.87 -19.41
C SER A 121 -11.32 4.03 -18.96
N PHE A 122 -10.21 3.71 -18.30
CA PHE A 122 -9.21 4.72 -17.98
C PHE A 122 -8.43 5.08 -19.25
N ASN A 123 -8.32 6.38 -19.49
CA ASN A 123 -7.45 6.90 -20.54
C ASN A 123 -6.13 7.34 -19.89
N PHE A 124 -5.04 6.70 -20.27
CA PHE A 124 -3.69 7.00 -19.78
C PHE A 124 -2.85 7.79 -20.81
N ASP A 125 -3.44 8.24 -21.92
CA ASP A 125 -2.71 8.91 -23.00
C ASP A 125 -2.25 10.33 -22.63
N SER A 126 -2.77 10.89 -21.54
CA SER A 126 -2.44 12.23 -21.10
C SER A 126 -2.29 12.34 -19.58
N PRO A 127 -1.29 13.09 -19.07
CA PRO A 127 -1.19 13.41 -17.65
C PRO A 127 -2.41 14.12 -17.08
N THR A 128 -3.28 14.68 -17.93
CA THR A 128 -4.49 15.37 -17.50
C THR A 128 -5.63 14.43 -17.12
N CYS A 129 -5.55 13.14 -17.47
CA CYS A 129 -6.55 12.15 -17.08
C CYS A 129 -6.67 12.00 -15.55
N PHE A 130 -5.61 12.31 -14.80
CA PHE A 130 -5.61 12.31 -13.34
C PHE A 130 -6.02 13.66 -12.71
N LYS A 131 -6.22 14.71 -13.52
CA LYS A 131 -6.61 16.05 -13.05
C LYS A 131 -8.10 16.30 -13.11
N ASN A 132 -8.82 15.58 -13.93
CA ASN A 132 -10.25 15.73 -14.08
C ASN A 132 -10.96 14.65 -13.25
N PRO A 133 -11.77 15.05 -12.26
CA PRO A 133 -12.64 14.08 -11.60
C PRO A 133 -13.55 13.46 -12.66
N VAL A 134 -13.90 12.20 -12.46
CA VAL A 134 -14.97 11.58 -13.25
C VAL A 134 -16.23 12.40 -12.99
N THR A 135 -16.57 13.30 -13.89
CA THR A 135 -17.87 13.95 -13.87
C THR A 135 -18.88 12.92 -14.37
N SER A 136 -19.71 12.48 -13.45
CA SER A 136 -20.91 11.67 -13.72
C SER A 136 -21.89 12.42 -14.62
#